data_ffd19df0632d371979f762b1420a584e
#
_entry.id   ffd19df0632d371979f762b1420a584e
#
_cell.length_a   1.000
_cell.length_b   1.000
_cell.length_c   1.000
_cell.angle_alpha   90.00
_cell.angle_beta   90.00
_cell.angle_gamma   90.00
#
_symmetry.space_group_name_H-M   'P 1'
#
loop_
_entity.id
_entity.type
_entity.pdbx_description
1 polymer ?
#
loop_
_entity_poly.entity_id
_entity_poly.type
_entity_poly.pdbx_seq_one_letter_code
_entity_poly.pdbx_strand_id
1 'polypeptide(L)'
;DEQGTVLSVSYDRPGMQITYIGYFLLFAGFVLTLFSKKSRFGRLRRELGEMKKSAPFCLLLFLGLSGTLGTQALYAQETLSSSQLPCIPASHARKFGSLVLLNPNGRLEPVNSYTSAILRKLYGADKLNNINSDQFFLNLLAFPDEWGGYPFIKVDNKEILQWFGRDGKYIAWQDVFDADGNYVLTDEVNAIYAKAASERKRMDSDLLKLDESVNIVYRIMQHQLLPLFPDENDAQGKWYSAGDEQTVFHDKDSLFVSKIMDWYIYELGNGVRTNNWKEADKIVDMMHIFQQAKSKTPAIDNQRVKAELLYNQLNLFFWCRLAYLILGGILLFIACGEIIADFKWGSKLSSILIVLLVAAFLAHTTGVLPVSYTHLRA
;
A
#
# COMPACT_ATOMS: atom_id res chain seq x y z
N ASP A 1 20.65 27.27 6.94
CA ASP A 1 21.12 26.21 7.86
C ASP A 1 20.20 25.01 7.77
N GLU A 2 20.57 24.08 6.90
CA GLU A 2 19.89 22.79 6.76
C GLU A 2 20.32 21.89 7.94
N GLN A 3 19.61 21.96 9.04
CA GLN A 3 19.71 20.94 10.07
C GLN A 3 18.70 19.82 9.75
N GLY A 4 19.11 18.91 8.88
CA GLY A 4 18.43 17.64 8.71
C GLY A 4 18.41 16.88 10.04
N THR A 5 17.24 16.37 10.44
CA THR A 5 17.09 15.51 11.61
C THR A 5 17.86 14.22 11.36
N VAL A 6 19.06 14.08 11.92
CA VAL A 6 19.78 12.82 11.90
C VAL A 6 19.13 11.91 12.91
N LEU A 7 18.28 10.99 12.45
CA LEU A 7 17.82 9.85 13.23
C LEU A 7 19.03 8.88 13.38
N SER A 8 19.75 8.97 14.51
CA SER A 8 20.73 7.96 14.85
C SER A 8 19.99 6.70 15.26
N VAL A 9 19.88 5.73 14.35
CA VAL A 9 19.44 4.38 14.68
C VAL A 9 20.62 3.69 15.36
N SER A 10 20.57 3.57 16.68
CA SER A 10 21.53 2.78 17.45
C SER A 10 21.33 1.31 17.10
N TYR A 11 22.20 0.77 16.27
CA TYR A 11 22.22 -0.65 15.90
C TYR A 11 23.04 -1.44 16.94
N ASP A 12 22.37 -1.83 18.03
CA ASP A 12 22.95 -2.67 19.08
C ASP A 12 22.76 -4.16 18.74
N ARG A 13 23.75 -4.75 18.06
CA ARG A 13 23.77 -6.20 17.74
C ARG A 13 23.62 -7.11 18.97
N PRO A 14 24.38 -6.90 20.08
CA PRO A 14 24.20 -7.72 21.27
C PRO A 14 22.82 -7.60 21.90
N GLY A 15 22.29 -6.40 22.03
CA GLY A 15 20.96 -6.15 22.59
C GLY A 15 19.85 -6.82 21.77
N MET A 16 19.96 -6.77 20.45
CA MET A 16 19.00 -7.42 19.55
C MET A 16 19.02 -8.94 19.69
N GLN A 17 20.22 -9.57 19.80
CA GLN A 17 20.33 -11.01 20.02
C GLN A 17 19.72 -11.44 21.36
N ILE A 18 19.98 -10.68 22.44
CA ILE A 18 19.40 -10.93 23.77
C ILE A 18 17.87 -10.81 23.72
N THR A 19 17.36 -9.83 23.01
CA THR A 19 15.91 -9.63 22.84
C THR A 19 15.25 -10.82 22.12
N TYR A 20 15.86 -11.31 21.03
CA TYR A 20 15.33 -12.48 20.30
C TYR A 20 15.42 -13.77 21.13
N ILE A 21 16.49 -13.96 21.89
CA ILE A 21 16.61 -15.08 22.87
C ILE A 21 15.50 -14.95 23.93
N GLY A 22 15.23 -13.75 24.42
CA GLY A 22 14.15 -13.47 25.37
C GLY A 22 12.78 -13.82 24.80
N TYR A 23 12.47 -13.42 23.57
CA TYR A 23 11.23 -13.79 22.89
C TYR A 23 11.11 -15.29 22.65
N PHE A 24 12.20 -15.96 22.27
CA PHE A 24 12.23 -17.41 22.11
C PHE A 24 11.95 -18.14 23.44
N LEU A 25 12.59 -17.73 24.54
CA LEU A 25 12.37 -18.29 25.87
C LEU A 25 10.93 -18.05 26.37
N LEU A 26 10.36 -16.87 26.11
CA LEU A 26 8.99 -16.53 26.44
C LEU A 26 8.01 -17.40 25.66
N PHE A 27 8.23 -17.55 24.36
CA PHE A 27 7.43 -18.45 23.49
C PHE A 27 7.55 -19.91 23.94
N ALA A 28 8.75 -20.40 24.17
CA ALA A 28 8.98 -21.75 24.66
C ALA A 28 8.32 -21.99 26.03
N GLY A 29 8.42 -21.03 26.96
CA GLY A 29 7.73 -21.08 28.25
C GLY A 29 6.21 -21.10 28.12
N PHE A 30 5.65 -20.32 27.17
CA PHE A 30 4.22 -20.34 26.87
C PHE A 30 3.77 -21.72 26.32
N VAL A 31 4.51 -22.27 25.37
CA VAL A 31 4.26 -23.60 24.81
C VAL A 31 4.35 -24.70 25.90
N LEU A 32 5.39 -24.66 26.72
CA LEU A 32 5.55 -25.60 27.84
C LEU A 32 4.41 -25.53 28.85
N THR A 33 3.90 -24.31 29.14
CA THR A 33 2.74 -24.14 30.04
C THR A 33 1.45 -24.72 29.42
N LEU A 34 1.27 -24.61 28.10
CA LEU A 34 0.11 -25.21 27.42
C LEU A 34 0.11 -26.74 27.46
N PHE A 35 1.29 -27.37 27.35
CA PHE A 35 1.43 -28.83 27.34
C PHE A 35 1.67 -29.45 28.72
N SER A 36 1.98 -28.65 29.73
CA SER A 36 2.24 -29.14 31.08
C SER A 36 0.98 -29.65 31.76
N LYS A 37 0.95 -30.94 32.13
CA LYS A 37 -0.15 -31.55 32.87
C LYS A 37 -0.39 -30.96 34.28
N LYS A 38 0.62 -30.25 34.83
CA LYS A 38 0.57 -29.58 36.15
C LYS A 38 0.21 -28.10 36.05
N SER A 39 0.06 -27.56 34.85
CA SER A 39 -0.30 -26.15 34.65
C SER A 39 -1.75 -25.88 35.05
N ARG A 40 -2.03 -24.62 35.36
CA ARG A 40 -3.41 -24.14 35.63
C ARG A 40 -4.33 -24.44 34.47
N PHE A 41 -3.82 -24.40 33.24
CA PHE A 41 -4.54 -24.72 32.01
C PHE A 41 -4.85 -26.23 31.91
N GLY A 42 -3.90 -27.11 32.27
CA GLY A 42 -4.13 -28.55 32.33
C GLY A 42 -5.12 -28.96 33.43
N ARG A 43 -5.24 -28.15 34.51
CA ARG A 43 -6.25 -28.33 35.56
C ARG A 43 -7.63 -27.89 35.10
N LEU A 44 -7.73 -26.69 34.51
CA LEU A 44 -8.96 -26.16 33.89
C LEU A 44 -9.51 -27.09 32.79
N ARG A 45 -8.64 -27.66 31.98
CA ARG A 45 -9.03 -28.65 30.94
C ARG A 45 -9.63 -29.93 31.53
N ARG A 46 -9.18 -30.35 32.70
CA ARG A 46 -9.78 -31.47 33.44
C ARG A 46 -11.11 -31.09 34.08
N GLU A 47 -11.19 -29.96 34.72
CA GLU A 47 -12.42 -29.45 35.36
C GLU A 47 -13.52 -29.14 34.33
N LEU A 48 -13.16 -28.60 33.14
CA LEU A 48 -14.09 -28.44 32.00
C LEU A 48 -14.56 -29.78 31.42
N GLY A 49 -13.72 -30.83 31.48
CA GLY A 49 -14.11 -32.17 31.08
C GLY A 49 -15.18 -32.79 32.01
N GLU A 50 -15.27 -32.33 33.26
CA GLU A 50 -16.27 -32.77 34.23
C GLU A 50 -17.53 -31.86 34.21
N MET A 51 -17.45 -30.62 33.70
CA MET A 51 -18.58 -29.65 33.63
C MET A 51 -19.37 -29.76 32.33
N LYS A 52 -19.82 -30.97 31.97
CA LYS A 52 -20.57 -31.26 30.72
C LYS A 52 -21.98 -30.60 30.58
N LYS A 53 -22.32 -29.55 31.27
CA LYS A 53 -23.70 -29.00 31.30
C LYS A 53 -23.88 -27.47 31.22
N SER A 54 -22.99 -26.70 30.63
CA SER A 54 -23.31 -25.26 30.49
C SER A 54 -22.96 -24.74 29.08
N ALA A 55 -23.89 -24.91 28.17
CA ALA A 55 -23.82 -24.53 26.76
C ALA A 55 -23.89 -23.03 26.39
N PRO A 56 -24.23 -22.03 27.24
CA PRO A 56 -24.44 -20.68 26.75
C PRO A 56 -23.17 -19.82 26.60
N PHE A 57 -22.04 -20.18 27.23
CA PHE A 57 -20.86 -19.32 27.28
C PHE A 57 -20.08 -19.25 25.94
N CYS A 58 -20.00 -20.36 25.22
CA CYS A 58 -19.33 -20.37 23.90
C CYS A 58 -20.10 -19.61 22.82
N LEU A 59 -21.42 -19.53 22.93
CA LEU A 59 -22.26 -18.78 21.99
C LEU A 59 -22.05 -17.25 22.16
N LEU A 60 -21.86 -16.79 23.39
CA LEU A 60 -21.56 -15.40 23.69
C LEU A 60 -20.16 -14.97 23.21
N LEU A 61 -19.17 -15.84 23.26
CA LEU A 61 -17.83 -15.60 22.74
C LEU A 61 -17.82 -15.48 21.20
N PHE A 62 -18.67 -16.28 20.54
CA PHE A 62 -18.83 -16.24 19.09
C PHE A 62 -19.58 -14.97 18.60
N LEU A 63 -20.58 -14.52 19.35
CA LEU A 63 -21.27 -13.25 19.09
C LEU A 63 -20.38 -12.04 19.34
N GLY A 64 -19.46 -12.10 20.30
CA GLY A 64 -18.48 -11.04 20.55
C GLY A 64 -17.41 -10.94 19.43
N LEU A 65 -17.00 -12.06 18.82
CA LEU A 65 -16.04 -12.04 17.71
C LEU A 65 -16.68 -11.63 16.38
N SER A 66 -17.96 -11.91 16.15
CA SER A 66 -18.67 -11.50 14.94
C SER A 66 -18.96 -10.00 14.87
N GLY A 67 -18.98 -9.31 16.02
CA GLY A 67 -19.16 -7.85 16.09
C GLY A 67 -17.95 -7.04 15.60
N THR A 68 -16.77 -7.67 15.46
CA THR A 68 -15.55 -7.00 14.96
C THR A 68 -15.29 -7.23 13.48
N LEU A 69 -16.07 -8.07 12.80
CA LEU A 69 -16.14 -8.08 11.34
C LEU A 69 -16.88 -6.79 10.94
N GLY A 70 -16.10 -5.70 10.88
CA GLY A 70 -16.60 -4.38 10.63
C GLY A 70 -17.63 -4.39 9.52
N THR A 71 -18.82 -3.99 9.88
CA THR A 71 -19.74 -3.37 8.94
C THR A 71 -18.95 -2.28 8.23
N GLN A 72 -18.39 -2.59 7.06
CA GLN A 72 -18.17 -1.56 6.07
C GLN A 72 -19.56 -1.05 5.75
N ALA A 73 -19.97 -0.05 6.51
CA ALA A 73 -21.15 0.71 6.18
C ALA A 73 -20.97 1.16 4.74
N LEU A 74 -21.79 0.64 3.86
CA LEU A 74 -22.04 1.17 2.54
C LEU A 74 -22.61 2.58 2.76
N TYR A 75 -21.71 3.54 2.95
CA TYR A 75 -22.07 4.93 2.78
C TYR A 75 -22.31 5.07 1.29
N ALA A 76 -23.58 5.22 0.93
CA ALA A 76 -23.96 5.76 -0.37
C ALA A 76 -23.37 7.17 -0.43
N GLN A 77 -22.14 7.26 -0.93
CA GLN A 77 -21.55 8.49 -1.38
C GLN A 77 -22.31 8.84 -2.65
N GLU A 78 -22.84 10.05 -2.75
CA GLU A 78 -23.25 10.60 -4.02
C GLU A 78 -22.05 10.57 -4.95
N THR A 79 -21.93 9.48 -5.66
CA THR A 79 -20.93 9.28 -6.67
C THR A 79 -21.36 10.10 -7.87
N LEU A 80 -20.64 11.17 -8.15
CA LEU A 80 -20.41 11.50 -9.55
C LEU A 80 -20.04 10.16 -10.18
N SER A 81 -20.93 9.69 -11.07
CA SER A 81 -20.81 8.35 -11.62
C SER A 81 -19.43 8.22 -12.23
N SER A 82 -18.56 7.38 -11.66
CA SER A 82 -17.22 7.09 -12.17
C SER A 82 -17.25 6.54 -13.60
N SER A 83 -18.43 6.25 -14.12
CA SER A 83 -18.69 5.82 -15.49
C SER A 83 -18.56 6.95 -16.53
N GLN A 84 -18.38 8.21 -16.12
CA GLN A 84 -18.21 9.35 -17.04
C GLN A 84 -16.76 9.86 -17.12
N LEU A 85 -15.89 9.43 -16.20
CA LEU A 85 -14.50 9.85 -16.22
C LEU A 85 -13.69 9.04 -17.24
N PRO A 86 -12.77 9.70 -17.98
CA PRO A 86 -11.86 8.98 -18.88
C PRO A 86 -11.04 7.98 -18.05
N CYS A 87 -11.00 6.72 -18.51
CA CYS A 87 -10.34 5.66 -17.76
C CYS A 87 -9.43 4.82 -18.68
N ILE A 88 -8.18 4.74 -18.31
CA ILE A 88 -7.15 3.94 -18.98
C ILE A 88 -7.35 2.47 -18.60
N PRO A 89 -7.30 1.52 -19.56
CA PRO A 89 -7.53 0.11 -19.27
C PRO A 89 -6.41 -0.51 -18.41
N ALA A 90 -6.78 -1.45 -17.55
CA ALA A 90 -5.85 -2.12 -16.64
C ALA A 90 -4.71 -2.87 -17.36
N SER A 91 -4.91 -3.29 -18.62
CA SER A 91 -3.88 -3.94 -19.44
C SER A 91 -2.73 -3.00 -19.75
N HIS A 92 -3.04 -1.79 -20.23
CA HIS A 92 -2.05 -0.77 -20.53
C HIS A 92 -1.39 -0.24 -19.24
N ALA A 93 -2.19 0.06 -18.21
CA ALA A 93 -1.69 0.53 -16.93
C ALA A 93 -0.69 -0.46 -16.29
N ARG A 94 -0.95 -1.78 -16.37
CA ARG A 94 0.02 -2.80 -15.92
C ARG A 94 1.34 -2.77 -16.68
N LYS A 95 1.31 -2.47 -17.97
CA LYS A 95 2.52 -2.35 -18.77
C LYS A 95 3.36 -1.16 -18.30
N PHE A 96 2.72 -0.01 -18.07
CA PHE A 96 3.37 1.16 -17.47
C PHE A 96 3.89 0.85 -16.06
N GLY A 97 3.10 0.19 -15.22
CA GLY A 97 3.47 -0.23 -13.87
C GLY A 97 4.69 -1.17 -13.82
N SER A 98 5.07 -1.80 -14.95
CA SER A 98 6.28 -2.64 -15.05
C SER A 98 7.58 -1.87 -15.30
N LEU A 99 7.51 -0.58 -15.65
CA LEU A 99 8.68 0.28 -15.66
C LEU A 99 9.31 0.34 -14.26
N VAL A 100 10.57 0.69 -14.21
CA VAL A 100 11.35 0.79 -12.97
C VAL A 100 11.61 2.26 -12.66
N LEU A 101 11.65 2.60 -11.39
CA LEU A 101 12.07 3.90 -10.90
C LEU A 101 13.08 3.76 -9.75
N LEU A 102 13.86 4.79 -9.53
CA LEU A 102 14.74 4.91 -8.36
C LEU A 102 14.00 5.72 -7.28
N ASN A 103 13.60 5.05 -6.20
CA ASN A 103 12.91 5.74 -5.11
C ASN A 103 13.89 6.63 -4.28
N PRO A 104 13.38 7.55 -3.44
CA PRO A 104 14.23 8.44 -2.63
C PRO A 104 15.19 7.71 -1.68
N ASN A 105 14.94 6.44 -1.37
CA ASN A 105 15.79 5.60 -0.52
C ASN A 105 16.92 4.91 -1.33
N GLY A 106 17.08 5.22 -2.61
CA GLY A 106 18.10 4.62 -3.48
C GLY A 106 17.79 3.19 -3.96
N ARG A 107 16.53 2.73 -3.82
CA ARG A 107 16.10 1.43 -4.30
C ARG A 107 15.42 1.52 -5.66
N LEU A 108 15.82 0.61 -6.57
CA LEU A 108 15.06 0.35 -7.80
C LEU A 108 13.83 -0.48 -7.48
N GLU A 109 12.66 0.03 -7.86
CA GLU A 109 11.38 -0.65 -7.67
C GLU A 109 10.46 -0.47 -8.88
N PRO A 110 9.50 -1.40 -9.11
CA PRO A 110 8.50 -1.22 -10.15
C PRO A 110 7.65 0.01 -9.88
N VAL A 111 7.24 0.72 -10.93
CA VAL A 111 6.28 1.83 -10.85
C VAL A 111 5.01 1.40 -10.12
N ASN A 112 4.54 0.16 -10.34
CA ASN A 112 3.38 -0.41 -9.64
C ASN A 112 3.50 -0.38 -8.12
N SER A 113 4.68 -0.67 -7.55
CA SER A 113 4.91 -0.60 -6.10
C SER A 113 4.77 0.83 -5.59
N TYR A 114 5.33 1.78 -6.33
CA TYR A 114 5.31 3.19 -6.00
C TYR A 114 3.90 3.80 -6.12
N THR A 115 3.20 3.56 -7.24
CA THR A 115 1.81 4.03 -7.44
C THR A 115 0.86 3.46 -6.40
N SER A 116 1.08 2.20 -5.97
CA SER A 116 0.32 1.57 -4.89
C SER A 116 0.55 2.27 -3.54
N ALA A 117 1.77 2.68 -3.25
CA ALA A 117 2.08 3.46 -2.04
C ALA A 117 1.41 4.84 -2.08
N ILE A 118 1.44 5.51 -3.25
CA ILE A 118 0.76 6.79 -3.47
C ILE A 118 -0.74 6.67 -3.27
N LEU A 119 -1.39 5.69 -3.92
CA LEU A 119 -2.84 5.52 -3.78
C LEU A 119 -3.25 5.24 -2.33
N ARG A 120 -2.50 4.40 -1.61
CA ARG A 120 -2.74 4.18 -0.18
C ARG A 120 -2.59 5.45 0.64
N LYS A 121 -1.63 6.30 0.30
CA LYS A 121 -1.41 7.58 0.99
C LYS A 121 -2.52 8.57 0.71
N LEU A 122 -2.97 8.69 -0.54
CA LEU A 122 -4.02 9.63 -0.94
C LEU A 122 -5.42 9.15 -0.56
N TYR A 123 -5.73 7.89 -0.85
CA TYR A 123 -7.09 7.35 -0.72
C TYR A 123 -7.28 6.44 0.51
N GLY A 124 -6.21 5.86 1.01
CA GLY A 124 -6.23 4.94 2.16
C GLY A 124 -6.60 3.50 1.81
N ALA A 125 -6.61 3.12 0.53
CA ALA A 125 -6.88 1.77 0.07
C ALA A 125 -6.00 1.40 -1.16
N ASP A 126 -5.94 0.10 -1.50
CA ASP A 126 -5.15 -0.40 -2.63
C ASP A 126 -5.86 -0.20 -3.99
N LYS A 127 -7.14 0.15 -3.97
CA LYS A 127 -7.95 0.42 -5.16
C LYS A 127 -8.92 1.56 -4.88
N LEU A 128 -9.16 2.38 -5.88
CA LEU A 128 -10.21 3.38 -5.87
C LEU A 128 -11.39 2.78 -6.64
N ASN A 129 -12.41 2.30 -5.90
CA ASN A 129 -13.50 1.49 -6.46
C ASN A 129 -12.92 0.26 -7.22
N ASN A 130 -13.11 0.17 -8.54
CA ASN A 130 -12.59 -0.89 -9.38
C ASN A 130 -11.28 -0.54 -10.11
N ILE A 131 -10.73 0.65 -9.85
CA ILE A 131 -9.54 1.18 -10.51
C ILE A 131 -8.31 0.83 -9.65
N ASN A 132 -7.29 0.22 -10.25
CA ASN A 132 -6.04 -0.07 -9.56
C ASN A 132 -5.13 1.17 -9.49
N SER A 133 -4.06 1.09 -8.72
CA SER A 133 -3.13 2.20 -8.48
C SER A 133 -2.48 2.73 -9.76
N ASP A 134 -2.09 1.86 -10.68
CA ASP A 134 -1.47 2.27 -11.94
C ASP A 134 -2.47 3.00 -12.84
N GLN A 135 -3.71 2.51 -12.90
CA GLN A 135 -4.78 3.19 -13.62
C GLN A 135 -5.10 4.56 -13.01
N PHE A 136 -5.24 4.62 -11.68
CA PHE A 136 -5.48 5.88 -10.97
C PHE A 136 -4.39 6.90 -11.28
N PHE A 137 -3.13 6.49 -11.16
CA PHE A 137 -1.98 7.35 -11.43
C PHE A 137 -1.97 7.88 -12.87
N LEU A 138 -2.15 7.00 -13.85
CA LEU A 138 -2.18 7.38 -15.27
C LEU A 138 -3.39 8.24 -15.62
N ASN A 139 -4.55 7.95 -15.03
CA ASN A 139 -5.74 8.77 -15.24
C ASN A 139 -5.53 10.20 -14.72
N LEU A 140 -4.95 10.34 -13.54
CA LEU A 140 -4.65 11.66 -12.96
C LEU A 140 -3.57 12.41 -13.77
N LEU A 141 -2.58 11.68 -14.29
CA LEU A 141 -1.52 12.22 -15.12
C LEU A 141 -2.03 12.71 -16.48
N ALA A 142 -2.91 11.93 -17.13
CA ALA A 142 -3.37 12.21 -18.49
C ALA A 142 -4.62 13.11 -18.54
N PHE A 143 -5.43 13.12 -17.47
CA PHE A 143 -6.70 13.83 -17.39
C PHE A 143 -6.83 14.59 -16.05
N PRO A 144 -5.90 15.53 -15.78
CA PRO A 144 -5.83 16.22 -14.48
C PRO A 144 -7.09 17.04 -14.15
N ASP A 145 -7.73 17.63 -15.15
CA ASP A 145 -8.92 18.45 -14.93
C ASP A 145 -10.14 17.62 -14.50
N GLU A 146 -10.36 16.49 -15.16
CA GLU A 146 -11.47 15.60 -14.85
C GLU A 146 -11.26 14.85 -13.53
N TRP A 147 -10.06 14.32 -13.33
CA TRP A 147 -9.73 13.56 -12.13
C TRP A 147 -9.44 14.45 -10.92
N GLY A 148 -8.96 15.68 -11.14
CA GLY A 148 -8.76 16.67 -10.08
C GLY A 148 -10.04 17.09 -9.37
N GLY A 149 -11.19 17.04 -10.06
CA GLY A 149 -12.51 17.28 -9.50
C GLY A 149 -13.14 16.08 -8.77
N TYR A 150 -12.58 14.88 -8.92
CA TYR A 150 -13.08 13.69 -8.24
C TYR A 150 -12.54 13.62 -6.79
N PRO A 151 -13.38 13.31 -5.77
CA PRO A 151 -12.94 13.26 -4.38
C PRO A 151 -12.17 11.96 -4.09
N PHE A 152 -10.85 12.04 -3.98
CA PHE A 152 -9.96 10.91 -3.67
C PHE A 152 -8.93 11.19 -2.56
N ILE A 153 -8.79 12.43 -2.13
CA ILE A 153 -7.86 12.77 -1.03
C ILE A 153 -8.57 12.52 0.29
N LYS A 154 -8.07 11.55 1.04
CA LYS A 154 -8.63 11.17 2.33
C LYS A 154 -8.30 12.19 3.41
N VAL A 155 -9.32 12.63 4.14
CA VAL A 155 -9.20 13.52 5.28
C VAL A 155 -9.92 12.88 6.47
N ASP A 156 -9.17 12.58 7.53
CA ASP A 156 -9.74 11.93 8.73
C ASP A 156 -10.33 12.95 9.72
N ASN A 157 -9.97 14.23 9.59
CA ASN A 157 -10.43 15.30 10.48
C ASN A 157 -11.72 15.93 9.94
N LYS A 158 -12.79 15.85 10.75
CA LYS A 158 -14.12 16.36 10.37
C LYS A 158 -14.19 17.88 10.26
N GLU A 159 -13.40 18.60 11.06
CA GLU A 159 -13.35 20.08 11.01
C GLU A 159 -12.76 20.53 9.67
N ILE A 160 -11.69 19.88 9.21
CA ILE A 160 -11.09 20.16 7.89
C ILE A 160 -12.09 19.86 6.76
N LEU A 161 -12.82 18.73 6.84
CA LEU A 161 -13.84 18.39 5.84
C LEU A 161 -14.94 19.45 5.75
N GLN A 162 -15.37 20.00 6.90
CA GLN A 162 -16.36 21.08 6.95
C GLN A 162 -15.87 22.37 6.30
N TRP A 163 -14.57 22.71 6.37
CA TRP A 163 -14.00 23.87 5.66
C TRP A 163 -14.22 23.79 4.15
N PHE A 164 -14.22 22.57 3.60
CA PHE A 164 -14.44 22.32 2.17
C PHE A 164 -15.91 21.98 1.84
N GLY A 165 -16.83 22.09 2.81
CA GLY A 165 -18.26 21.76 2.60
C GLY A 165 -18.51 20.29 2.25
N ARG A 166 -17.67 19.37 2.72
CA ARG A 166 -17.78 17.93 2.44
C ARG A 166 -18.23 17.15 3.67
N ASP A 167 -19.27 16.34 3.51
CA ASP A 167 -19.81 15.48 4.57
C ASP A 167 -19.17 14.06 4.59
N GLY A 168 -18.36 13.73 3.59
CA GLY A 168 -17.74 12.43 3.41
C GLY A 168 -16.42 12.24 4.15
N LYS A 169 -15.52 11.44 3.57
CA LYS A 169 -14.14 11.22 4.04
C LYS A 169 -13.10 11.72 3.06
N TYR A 170 -13.52 12.20 1.92
CA TYR A 170 -12.65 12.55 0.81
C TYR A 170 -12.97 13.93 0.29
N ILE A 171 -11.93 14.66 -0.11
CA ILE A 171 -12.05 15.91 -0.86
C ILE A 171 -11.43 15.73 -2.24
N ALA A 172 -11.82 16.57 -3.19
CA ALA A 172 -11.18 16.66 -4.49
C ALA A 172 -9.94 17.55 -4.41
N TRP A 173 -8.98 17.35 -5.30
CA TRP A 173 -7.81 18.22 -5.38
C TRP A 173 -8.19 19.66 -5.72
N GLN A 174 -9.20 19.85 -6.58
CA GLN A 174 -9.70 21.19 -6.94
C GLN A 174 -10.37 21.91 -5.76
N ASP A 175 -10.87 21.21 -4.75
CA ASP A 175 -11.53 21.83 -3.59
C ASP A 175 -10.58 22.72 -2.77
N VAL A 176 -9.25 22.49 -2.85
CA VAL A 176 -8.26 23.27 -2.09
C VAL A 176 -7.79 24.54 -2.78
N PHE A 177 -8.43 24.91 -3.90
CA PHE A 177 -8.16 26.14 -4.62
C PHE A 177 -9.41 27.02 -4.66
N ASP A 178 -9.21 28.32 -4.58
CA ASP A 178 -10.28 29.30 -4.74
C ASP A 178 -10.64 29.54 -6.23
N ALA A 179 -11.60 30.43 -6.49
CA ALA A 179 -12.04 30.76 -7.84
C ALA A 179 -10.94 31.44 -8.69
N ASP A 180 -9.95 32.02 -8.06
CA ASP A 180 -8.80 32.68 -8.69
C ASP A 180 -7.61 31.71 -8.87
N GLY A 181 -7.74 30.45 -8.42
CA GLY A 181 -6.72 29.41 -8.51
C GLY A 181 -5.66 29.47 -7.40
N ASN A 182 -5.87 30.23 -6.33
CA ASN A 182 -4.94 30.31 -5.21
C ASN A 182 -5.17 29.14 -4.24
N TYR A 183 -4.08 28.61 -3.68
CA TYR A 183 -4.13 27.56 -2.68
C TYR A 183 -4.65 28.10 -1.34
N VAL A 184 -5.83 27.66 -0.92
CA VAL A 184 -6.55 28.24 0.23
C VAL A 184 -5.91 27.95 1.59
N LEU A 185 -5.01 26.96 1.70
CA LEU A 185 -4.35 26.60 2.95
C LEU A 185 -2.96 27.25 3.12
N THR A 186 -2.56 28.17 2.24
CA THR A 186 -1.21 28.76 2.24
C THR A 186 -0.85 29.38 3.58
N ASP A 187 -1.73 30.20 4.14
CA ASP A 187 -1.46 30.94 5.38
C ASP A 187 -1.42 30.03 6.59
N GLU A 188 -2.34 29.07 6.68
CA GLU A 188 -2.42 28.07 7.75
C GLU A 188 -1.19 27.18 7.75
N VAL A 189 -0.80 26.66 6.58
CA VAL A 189 0.38 25.80 6.42
C VAL A 189 1.65 26.55 6.79
N ASN A 190 1.83 27.78 6.32
CA ASN A 190 2.98 28.61 6.68
C ASN A 190 3.03 28.90 8.18
N ALA A 191 1.88 29.21 8.80
CA ALA A 191 1.79 29.41 10.25
C ALA A 191 2.15 28.16 11.04
N ILE A 192 1.81 26.95 10.52
CA ILE A 192 2.19 25.67 11.15
C ILE A 192 3.68 25.40 11.01
N TYR A 193 4.28 25.68 9.86
CA TYR A 193 5.73 25.50 9.67
C TYR A 193 6.55 26.45 10.56
N ALA A 194 6.02 27.63 10.89
CA ALA A 194 6.66 28.56 11.83
C ALA A 194 6.63 28.06 13.30
N LYS A 195 5.76 27.12 13.65
CA LYS A 195 5.68 26.52 14.99
C LYS A 195 6.77 25.48 15.21
N ALA A 196 7.34 25.43 16.42
CA ALA A 196 8.17 24.30 16.82
C ALA A 196 7.36 22.99 16.79
N ALA A 197 8.03 21.88 16.47
CA ALA A 197 7.35 20.56 16.33
C ALA A 197 6.58 20.15 17.62
N SER A 198 7.10 20.53 18.80
CA SER A 198 6.48 20.29 20.10
C SER A 198 5.22 21.11 20.37
N GLU A 199 5.01 22.19 19.63
CA GLU A 199 3.86 23.10 19.79
C GLU A 199 2.72 22.77 18.82
N ARG A 200 2.98 21.90 17.85
CA ARG A 200 1.99 21.50 16.86
C ARG A 200 0.90 20.64 17.50
N LYS A 201 -0.34 21.03 17.30
CA LYS A 201 -1.54 20.31 17.74
C LYS A 201 -1.90 19.23 16.72
N ARG A 202 -2.86 18.36 17.09
CA ARG A 202 -3.39 17.32 16.19
C ARG A 202 -3.94 17.91 14.88
N MET A 203 -4.65 19.04 14.97
CA MET A 203 -5.18 19.76 13.80
C MET A 203 -4.06 20.19 12.85
N ASP A 204 -2.96 20.76 13.40
CA ASP A 204 -1.79 21.16 12.62
C ASP A 204 -1.18 19.96 11.86
N SER A 205 -1.08 18.81 12.53
CA SER A 205 -0.56 17.58 11.92
C SER A 205 -1.49 17.03 10.82
N ASP A 206 -2.79 17.16 10.99
CA ASP A 206 -3.77 16.70 9.99
C ASP A 206 -3.80 17.64 8.77
N LEU A 207 -3.61 18.95 8.97
CA LEU A 207 -3.44 19.91 7.87
C LEU A 207 -2.15 19.68 7.09
N LEU A 208 -1.02 19.40 7.76
CA LEU A 208 0.23 19.08 7.07
C LEU A 208 0.13 17.78 6.25
N LYS A 209 -0.63 16.77 6.72
CA LYS A 209 -0.88 15.56 5.91
C LYS A 209 -1.72 15.86 4.67
N LEU A 210 -2.70 16.76 4.80
CA LEU A 210 -3.49 17.22 3.66
C LEU A 210 -2.61 17.97 2.66
N ASP A 211 -1.81 18.93 3.13
CA ASP A 211 -0.85 19.67 2.31
C ASP A 211 0.11 18.74 1.56
N GLU A 212 0.68 17.74 2.26
CA GLU A 212 1.52 16.73 1.63
C GLU A 212 0.78 15.95 0.53
N SER A 213 -0.49 15.59 0.76
CA SER A 213 -1.31 14.90 -0.23
C SER A 213 -1.58 15.77 -1.46
N VAL A 214 -1.89 17.05 -1.26
CA VAL A 214 -2.08 18.05 -2.34
C VAL A 214 -0.79 18.20 -3.15
N ASN A 215 0.35 18.33 -2.48
CA ASN A 215 1.66 18.43 -3.13
C ASN A 215 2.02 17.16 -3.94
N ILE A 216 1.67 15.95 -3.46
CA ILE A 216 1.86 14.73 -4.24
C ILE A 216 1.07 14.80 -5.54
N VAL A 217 -0.21 15.19 -5.48
CA VAL A 217 -1.06 15.33 -6.68
C VAL A 217 -0.49 16.37 -7.64
N TYR A 218 -0.09 17.53 -7.13
CA TYR A 218 0.56 18.57 -7.93
C TYR A 218 1.79 18.04 -8.66
N ARG A 219 2.68 17.33 -7.96
CA ARG A 219 3.89 16.75 -8.55
C ARG A 219 3.60 15.65 -9.58
N ILE A 220 2.49 14.90 -9.44
CA ILE A 220 2.04 13.98 -10.48
C ILE A 220 1.71 14.76 -11.76
N MET A 221 0.89 15.81 -11.63
CA MET A 221 0.45 16.65 -12.75
C MET A 221 1.62 17.38 -13.43
N GLN A 222 2.67 17.73 -12.68
CA GLN A 222 3.89 18.35 -13.21
C GLN A 222 4.95 17.35 -13.69
N HIS A 223 4.65 16.05 -13.74
CA HIS A 223 5.56 14.96 -14.16
C HIS A 223 6.86 14.87 -13.33
N GLN A 224 6.83 15.36 -12.07
CA GLN A 224 8.00 15.46 -11.17
C GLN A 224 8.07 14.34 -10.13
N LEU A 225 7.15 13.37 -10.17
CA LEU A 225 7.06 12.38 -9.10
C LEU A 225 7.72 11.04 -9.42
N LEU A 226 7.88 10.72 -10.72
CA LEU A 226 8.44 9.45 -11.17
C LEU A 226 9.85 9.62 -11.74
N PRO A 227 10.91 9.35 -10.98
CA PRO A 227 12.27 9.31 -11.50
C PRO A 227 12.48 8.05 -12.35
N LEU A 228 12.07 8.12 -13.63
CA LEU A 228 12.07 7.03 -14.59
C LEU A 228 13.34 7.00 -15.47
N PHE A 229 14.08 8.10 -15.52
CA PHE A 229 15.14 8.29 -16.49
C PHE A 229 16.51 8.29 -15.81
N PRO A 230 17.29 7.16 -15.96
CA PRO A 230 18.65 7.08 -15.47
C PRO A 230 19.59 8.02 -16.24
N ASP A 231 20.45 8.75 -15.56
CA ASP A 231 21.58 9.42 -16.16
C ASP A 231 22.83 8.53 -16.08
N GLU A 232 23.32 8.05 -17.21
CA GLU A 232 24.50 7.19 -17.25
C GLU A 232 25.81 7.91 -16.88
N ASN A 233 25.82 9.25 -16.88
CA ASN A 233 26.97 10.09 -16.56
C ASN A 233 26.98 10.51 -15.10
N ASP A 234 25.87 10.32 -14.35
CA ASP A 234 25.80 10.65 -12.93
C ASP A 234 26.62 9.65 -12.11
N ALA A 235 27.63 10.16 -11.39
CA ALA A 235 28.55 9.32 -10.58
C ALA A 235 27.83 8.63 -9.42
N GLN A 236 26.69 9.15 -8.97
CA GLN A 236 25.87 8.59 -7.89
C GLN A 236 24.74 7.69 -8.42
N GLY A 237 24.62 7.56 -9.74
CA GLY A 237 23.58 6.77 -10.39
C GLY A 237 22.16 7.32 -10.18
N LYS A 238 22.02 8.64 -10.15
CA LYS A 238 20.75 9.32 -9.94
C LYS A 238 19.82 9.16 -11.15
N TRP A 239 18.54 9.05 -10.87
CA TRP A 239 17.48 9.01 -11.86
C TRP A 239 16.61 10.26 -11.73
N TYR A 240 16.03 10.70 -12.84
CA TYR A 240 15.28 11.93 -12.94
C TYR A 240 13.85 11.70 -13.44
N SER A 241 12.95 12.56 -13.04
CA SER A 241 11.58 12.63 -13.58
C SER A 241 11.58 13.48 -14.86
N ALA A 242 10.59 13.28 -15.72
CA ALA A 242 10.48 14.07 -16.95
C ALA A 242 10.24 15.57 -16.70
N GLY A 243 9.61 15.92 -15.59
CA GLY A 243 9.37 17.31 -15.18
C GLY A 243 10.53 17.94 -14.38
N ASP A 244 11.62 17.21 -14.13
CA ASP A 244 12.83 17.78 -13.53
C ASP A 244 13.58 18.65 -14.56
N GLU A 245 14.47 19.51 -14.07
CA GLU A 245 15.23 20.41 -14.94
C GLU A 245 16.00 19.62 -16.01
N GLN A 246 15.68 19.90 -17.27
CA GLN A 246 16.19 19.17 -18.45
C GLN A 246 17.68 19.43 -18.74
N THR A 247 18.33 20.27 -17.95
CA THR A 247 19.75 20.60 -18.08
C THR A 247 20.70 19.45 -17.74
N VAL A 248 20.18 18.39 -17.13
CA VAL A 248 20.96 17.21 -16.70
C VAL A 248 21.33 16.32 -17.89
N PHE A 249 20.40 16.14 -18.81
CA PHE A 249 20.61 15.29 -19.98
C PHE A 249 21.21 16.07 -21.14
N HIS A 250 22.08 15.42 -21.93
CA HIS A 250 22.74 16.01 -23.07
C HIS A 250 22.32 15.33 -24.38
N ASP A 251 22.49 16.04 -25.47
CA ASP A 251 22.29 15.55 -26.84
C ASP A 251 20.92 14.87 -27.08
N LYS A 252 20.95 13.65 -27.56
CA LYS A 252 19.77 12.87 -27.94
C LYS A 252 18.93 12.45 -26.69
N ASP A 253 19.59 12.23 -25.56
CA ASP A 253 18.91 11.83 -24.33
C ASP A 253 18.07 12.99 -23.77
N SER A 254 18.57 14.23 -23.86
CA SER A 254 17.79 15.43 -23.50
C SER A 254 16.52 15.56 -24.34
N LEU A 255 16.65 15.36 -25.67
CA LEU A 255 15.49 15.42 -26.55
C LEU A 255 14.47 14.29 -26.25
N PHE A 256 14.97 13.08 -25.98
CA PHE A 256 14.11 11.95 -25.63
C PHE A 256 13.34 12.22 -24.32
N VAL A 257 14.04 12.53 -23.23
CA VAL A 257 13.44 12.74 -21.91
C VAL A 257 12.45 13.91 -21.92
N SER A 258 12.78 15.00 -22.63
CA SER A 258 11.92 16.20 -22.70
C SER A 258 10.62 15.97 -23.47
N LYS A 259 10.55 15.00 -24.39
CA LYS A 259 9.39 14.83 -25.27
C LYS A 259 8.60 13.55 -25.02
N ILE A 260 9.20 12.55 -24.39
CA ILE A 260 8.60 11.23 -24.30
C ILE A 260 7.31 11.24 -23.45
N MET A 261 7.26 12.04 -22.36
CA MET A 261 6.07 12.12 -21.52
C MET A 261 4.94 12.89 -22.19
N ASP A 262 5.24 14.02 -22.86
CA ASP A 262 4.24 14.77 -23.62
C ASP A 262 3.62 13.88 -24.71
N TRP A 263 4.46 13.14 -25.41
CA TRP A 263 4.00 12.20 -26.43
C TRP A 263 3.18 11.07 -25.82
N TYR A 264 3.62 10.53 -24.70
CA TYR A 264 2.90 9.48 -23.98
C TYR A 264 1.48 9.94 -23.57
N ILE A 265 1.37 11.12 -22.96
CA ILE A 265 0.09 11.69 -22.54
C ILE A 265 -0.83 11.92 -23.74
N TYR A 266 -0.28 12.44 -24.84
CA TYR A 266 -1.04 12.60 -26.09
C TYR A 266 -1.60 11.27 -26.57
N GLU A 267 -0.81 10.20 -26.58
CA GLU A 267 -1.26 8.87 -27.00
C GLU A 267 -2.20 8.20 -25.98
N LEU A 268 -2.09 8.50 -24.71
CA LEU A 268 -3.10 8.09 -23.71
C LEU A 268 -4.47 8.72 -24.03
N GLY A 269 -4.51 10.00 -24.35
CA GLY A 269 -5.71 10.69 -24.80
C GLY A 269 -6.29 10.10 -26.11
N ASN A 270 -5.44 9.77 -27.07
CA ASN A 270 -5.83 9.06 -28.30
C ASN A 270 -6.39 7.67 -27.99
N GLY A 271 -5.74 6.93 -27.09
CA GLY A 271 -6.15 5.60 -26.67
C GLY A 271 -7.56 5.58 -26.05
N VAL A 272 -7.86 6.55 -25.20
CA VAL A 272 -9.21 6.67 -24.61
C VAL A 272 -10.27 6.97 -25.69
N ARG A 273 -9.96 7.84 -26.66
CA ARG A 273 -10.90 8.21 -27.74
C ARG A 273 -11.14 7.11 -28.76
N THR A 274 -10.09 6.39 -29.12
CA THR A 274 -10.11 5.40 -30.21
C THR A 274 -10.18 3.95 -29.74
N ASN A 275 -10.02 3.71 -28.45
CA ASN A 275 -9.84 2.39 -27.84
C ASN A 275 -8.65 1.60 -28.46
N ASN A 276 -7.64 2.30 -28.93
CA ASN A 276 -6.43 1.72 -29.51
C ASN A 276 -5.20 2.15 -28.74
N TRP A 277 -4.57 1.21 -28.07
CA TRP A 277 -3.47 1.42 -27.11
C TRP A 277 -2.08 1.11 -27.68
N LYS A 278 -1.99 0.71 -28.95
CA LYS A 278 -0.74 0.24 -29.56
C LYS A 278 0.38 1.29 -29.54
N GLU A 279 0.06 2.56 -29.81
CA GLU A 279 1.08 3.61 -29.85
C GLU A 279 1.53 3.98 -28.42
N ALA A 280 0.59 4.10 -27.49
CA ALA A 280 0.94 4.27 -26.08
C ALA A 280 1.79 3.11 -25.54
N ASP A 281 1.47 1.86 -25.93
CA ASP A 281 2.26 0.68 -25.56
C ASP A 281 3.69 0.73 -26.11
N LYS A 282 3.88 1.21 -27.35
CA LYS A 282 5.22 1.37 -27.95
C LYS A 282 6.06 2.41 -27.18
N ILE A 283 5.42 3.48 -26.71
CA ILE A 283 6.14 4.50 -25.94
C ILE A 283 6.63 3.92 -24.61
N VAL A 284 5.80 3.11 -23.93
CA VAL A 284 6.25 2.39 -22.72
C VAL A 284 7.41 1.45 -23.04
N ASP A 285 7.38 0.74 -24.18
CA ASP A 285 8.51 -0.11 -24.63
C ASP A 285 9.77 0.72 -24.86
N MET A 286 9.65 1.92 -25.45
CA MET A 286 10.78 2.83 -25.65
C MET A 286 11.36 3.30 -24.32
N MET A 287 10.53 3.67 -23.35
CA MET A 287 10.98 4.01 -21.98
C MET A 287 11.73 2.83 -21.36
N HIS A 288 11.21 1.61 -21.50
CA HIS A 288 11.82 0.41 -20.95
C HIS A 288 13.19 0.13 -21.59
N ILE A 289 13.31 0.28 -22.93
CA ILE A 289 14.58 0.14 -23.65
C ILE A 289 15.59 1.20 -23.16
N PHE A 290 15.16 2.45 -22.98
CA PHE A 290 16.00 3.52 -22.45
C PHE A 290 16.53 3.18 -21.06
N GLN A 291 15.65 2.72 -20.17
CA GLN A 291 16.03 2.30 -18.82
C GLN A 291 17.06 1.17 -18.85
N GLN A 292 16.86 0.14 -19.67
CA GLN A 292 17.80 -0.98 -19.80
C GLN A 292 19.16 -0.55 -20.36
N ALA A 293 19.17 0.38 -21.30
CA ALA A 293 20.40 0.85 -21.95
C ALA A 293 21.23 1.77 -21.04
N LYS A 294 20.57 2.62 -20.23
CA LYS A 294 21.20 3.69 -19.46
C LYS A 294 21.42 3.36 -17.99
N SER A 295 20.69 2.39 -17.42
CA SER A 295 20.84 1.96 -16.03
C SER A 295 22.07 1.07 -15.86
N LYS A 296 23.18 1.67 -15.43
CA LYS A 296 24.44 0.96 -15.18
C LYS A 296 24.67 0.69 -13.69
N THR A 297 24.40 1.69 -12.87
CA THR A 297 24.59 1.62 -11.41
C THR A 297 23.49 2.44 -10.73
N PRO A 298 22.56 1.81 -10.02
CA PRO A 298 22.34 0.36 -9.92
C PRO A 298 21.74 -0.25 -11.20
N ALA A 299 22.17 -1.47 -11.56
CA ALA A 299 21.63 -2.18 -12.70
C ALA A 299 20.24 -2.78 -12.40
N ILE A 300 19.35 -2.77 -13.41
CA ILE A 300 18.00 -3.33 -13.26
C ILE A 300 18.06 -4.86 -13.24
N ASP A 301 17.58 -5.45 -12.14
CA ASP A 301 17.37 -6.89 -12.04
C ASP A 301 15.92 -7.23 -12.46
N ASN A 302 15.77 -7.69 -13.69
CA ASN A 302 14.48 -8.05 -14.27
C ASN A 302 13.78 -9.21 -13.53
N GLN A 303 14.50 -10.11 -12.88
CA GLN A 303 13.90 -11.21 -12.11
C GLN A 303 13.29 -10.67 -10.82
N ARG A 304 14.00 -9.77 -10.15
CA ARG A 304 13.52 -9.06 -8.96
C ARG A 304 12.28 -8.24 -9.26
N VAL A 305 12.29 -7.46 -10.35
CA VAL A 305 11.12 -6.66 -10.78
C VAL A 305 9.90 -7.56 -11.04
N LYS A 306 10.06 -8.66 -11.76
CA LYS A 306 8.98 -9.62 -12.03
C LYS A 306 8.45 -10.28 -10.76
N ALA A 307 9.32 -10.65 -9.84
CA ALA A 307 8.93 -11.24 -8.55
C ALA A 307 8.12 -10.25 -7.70
N GLU A 308 8.51 -8.98 -7.67
CA GLU A 308 7.80 -7.92 -6.95
C GLU A 308 6.44 -7.62 -7.57
N LEU A 309 6.35 -7.53 -8.91
CA LEU A 309 5.07 -7.37 -9.61
C LEU A 309 4.12 -8.54 -9.35
N LEU A 310 4.63 -9.78 -9.39
CA LEU A 310 3.83 -10.97 -9.09
C LEU A 310 3.33 -10.94 -7.63
N TYR A 311 4.20 -10.58 -6.70
CA TYR A 311 3.84 -10.44 -5.29
C TYR A 311 2.71 -9.42 -5.09
N ASN A 312 2.81 -8.23 -5.71
CA ASN A 312 1.79 -7.18 -5.65
C ASN A 312 0.45 -7.63 -6.24
N GLN A 313 0.48 -8.39 -7.35
CA GLN A 313 -0.73 -8.92 -8.00
C GLN A 313 -1.43 -10.00 -7.18
N LEU A 314 -0.67 -10.90 -6.56
CA LEU A 314 -1.23 -12.03 -5.81
C LEU A 314 -1.91 -11.61 -4.51
N ASN A 315 -1.52 -10.47 -3.92
CA ASN A 315 -2.00 -10.00 -2.61
C ASN A 315 -2.02 -11.13 -1.56
N LEU A 316 -0.92 -11.89 -1.53
CA LEU A 316 -0.81 -13.18 -0.84
C LEU A 316 -1.15 -13.08 0.64
N PHE A 317 -0.75 -12.01 1.32
CA PHE A 317 -1.04 -11.83 2.74
C PHE A 317 -2.52 -11.64 3.04
N PHE A 318 -3.27 -11.01 2.13
CA PHE A 318 -4.72 -10.91 2.27
C PHE A 318 -5.38 -12.28 2.25
N TRP A 319 -5.00 -13.12 1.27
CA TRP A 319 -5.55 -14.48 1.15
C TRP A 319 -5.13 -15.39 2.30
N CYS A 320 -3.87 -15.30 2.76
CA CYS A 320 -3.41 -16.04 3.93
C CYS A 320 -4.18 -15.61 5.20
N ARG A 321 -4.40 -14.31 5.41
CA ARG A 321 -5.20 -13.80 6.52
C ARG A 321 -6.62 -14.35 6.49
N LEU A 322 -7.26 -14.35 5.33
CA LEU A 322 -8.61 -14.88 5.15
C LEU A 322 -8.65 -16.39 5.41
N ALA A 323 -7.66 -17.12 4.90
CA ALA A 323 -7.53 -18.55 5.14
C ALA A 323 -7.38 -18.88 6.64
N TYR A 324 -6.52 -18.15 7.36
CA TYR A 324 -6.37 -18.32 8.80
C TYR A 324 -7.65 -18.04 9.58
N LEU A 325 -8.38 -16.99 9.22
CA LEU A 325 -9.65 -16.62 9.85
C LEU A 325 -10.70 -17.72 9.64
N ILE A 326 -10.87 -18.19 8.41
CA ILE A 326 -11.90 -19.17 8.05
C ILE A 326 -11.52 -20.55 8.63
N LEU A 327 -10.32 -21.05 8.33
CA LEU A 327 -9.90 -22.40 8.76
C LEU A 327 -9.75 -22.45 10.28
N GLY A 328 -9.18 -21.44 10.91
CA GLY A 328 -9.05 -21.34 12.36
C GLY A 328 -10.39 -21.22 13.05
N GLY A 329 -11.33 -20.45 12.50
CA GLY A 329 -12.69 -20.32 13.01
C GLY A 329 -13.45 -21.65 12.95
N ILE A 330 -13.37 -22.39 11.84
CA ILE A 330 -13.99 -23.71 11.70
C ILE A 330 -13.37 -24.70 12.69
N LEU A 331 -12.03 -24.74 12.82
CA LEU A 331 -11.36 -25.62 13.79
C LEU A 331 -11.77 -25.28 15.24
N LEU A 332 -11.88 -24.00 15.57
CA LEU A 332 -12.36 -23.56 16.89
C LEU A 332 -13.79 -24.02 17.13
N PHE A 333 -14.67 -23.90 16.13
CA PHE A 333 -16.06 -24.34 16.22
C PHE A 333 -16.16 -25.86 16.43
N ILE A 334 -15.37 -26.65 15.70
CA ILE A 334 -15.29 -28.10 15.85
C ILE A 334 -14.80 -28.44 17.28
N ALA A 335 -13.72 -27.82 17.74
CA ALA A 335 -13.18 -28.06 19.08
C ALA A 335 -14.19 -27.72 20.19
N CYS A 336 -14.90 -26.61 20.07
CA CYS A 336 -15.98 -26.27 21.01
C CYS A 336 -17.13 -27.29 20.97
N GLY A 337 -17.52 -27.74 19.78
CA GLY A 337 -18.58 -28.74 19.60
C GLY A 337 -18.20 -30.12 20.22
N GLU A 338 -16.94 -30.52 20.06
CA GLU A 338 -16.43 -31.76 20.69
C GLU A 338 -16.40 -31.66 22.23
N ILE A 339 -16.09 -30.48 22.79
CA ILE A 339 -16.03 -30.30 24.25
C ILE A 339 -17.43 -30.20 24.87
N ILE A 340 -18.37 -29.52 24.21
CA ILE A 340 -19.67 -29.17 24.79
C ILE A 340 -20.72 -30.26 24.51
N ALA A 341 -20.76 -30.76 23.28
CA ALA A 341 -21.85 -31.60 22.79
C ALA A 341 -21.47 -33.09 22.62
N ASP A 342 -20.25 -33.52 23.00
CA ASP A 342 -19.69 -34.84 22.74
C ASP A 342 -19.78 -35.25 21.23
N PHE A 343 -19.78 -34.27 20.37
CA PHE A 343 -20.01 -34.42 18.94
C PHE A 343 -18.71 -34.86 18.28
N LYS A 344 -18.56 -36.12 18.00
CA LYS A 344 -17.39 -36.65 17.30
C LYS A 344 -17.44 -36.36 15.78
N TRP A 345 -17.27 -35.11 15.42
CA TRP A 345 -17.06 -34.70 14.04
C TRP A 345 -15.64 -35.15 13.63
N GLY A 346 -15.55 -36.30 13.15
CA GLY A 346 -14.46 -37.01 12.53
C GLY A 346 -13.09 -36.34 12.57
N SER A 347 -12.16 -36.99 13.24
CA SER A 347 -10.73 -36.69 13.22
C SER A 347 -10.18 -36.42 11.81
N LYS A 348 -10.83 -36.95 10.78
CA LYS A 348 -10.50 -36.73 9.36
C LYS A 348 -10.73 -35.28 8.91
N LEU A 349 -11.86 -34.63 9.27
CA LEU A 349 -12.15 -33.26 8.89
C LEU A 349 -11.16 -32.31 9.56
N SER A 350 -10.93 -32.47 10.86
CA SER A 350 -9.93 -31.66 11.58
C SER A 350 -8.52 -31.84 11.00
N SER A 351 -8.15 -33.07 10.61
CA SER A 351 -6.85 -33.31 9.97
C SER A 351 -6.72 -32.60 8.61
N ILE A 352 -7.78 -32.64 7.78
CA ILE A 352 -7.79 -31.91 6.49
C ILE A 352 -7.63 -30.41 6.71
N LEU A 353 -8.38 -29.84 7.66
CA LEU A 353 -8.30 -28.41 7.97
C LEU A 353 -6.92 -27.99 8.49
N ILE A 354 -6.29 -28.85 9.31
CA ILE A 354 -4.91 -28.62 9.79
C ILE A 354 -3.92 -28.65 8.62
N VAL A 355 -4.05 -29.58 7.68
CA VAL A 355 -3.19 -29.65 6.48
C VAL A 355 -3.34 -28.39 5.64
N LEU A 356 -4.58 -27.91 5.44
CA LEU A 356 -4.84 -26.64 4.73
C LEU A 356 -4.26 -25.44 5.48
N LEU A 357 -4.31 -25.42 6.80
CA LEU A 357 -3.72 -24.36 7.63
C LEU A 357 -2.19 -24.36 7.53
N VAL A 358 -1.57 -25.54 7.51
CA VAL A 358 -0.12 -25.67 7.27
C VAL A 358 0.24 -25.21 5.86
N ALA A 359 -0.55 -25.54 4.85
CA ALA A 359 -0.34 -25.05 3.49
C ALA A 359 -0.45 -23.53 3.40
N ALA A 360 -1.43 -22.91 4.08
CA ALA A 360 -1.55 -21.45 4.19
C ALA A 360 -0.34 -20.85 4.93
N PHE A 361 0.19 -21.51 5.95
CA PHE A 361 1.39 -21.08 6.66
C PHE A 361 2.64 -21.13 5.76
N LEU A 362 2.81 -22.20 4.99
CA LEU A 362 3.91 -22.31 4.03
C LEU A 362 3.81 -21.23 2.93
N ALA A 363 2.60 -21.00 2.41
CA ALA A 363 2.36 -19.90 1.45
C ALA A 363 2.67 -18.53 2.07
N HIS A 364 2.30 -18.28 3.33
CA HIS A 364 2.64 -17.06 4.05
C HIS A 364 4.15 -16.91 4.19
N THR A 365 4.84 -17.95 4.62
CA THR A 365 6.30 -17.96 4.80
C THR A 365 7.03 -17.73 3.47
N THR A 366 6.59 -18.37 2.38
CA THR A 366 7.16 -18.13 1.05
C THR A 366 6.89 -16.70 0.56
N GLY A 367 5.76 -16.08 0.95
CA GLY A 367 5.46 -14.67 0.66
C GLY A 367 6.37 -13.68 1.38
N VAL A 368 6.92 -14.05 2.55
CA VAL A 368 7.90 -13.21 3.27
C VAL A 368 9.26 -13.19 2.57
N LEU A 369 9.65 -14.27 1.88
CA LEU A 369 10.95 -14.36 1.21
C LEU A 369 11.17 -13.27 0.14
N PRO A 370 10.24 -13.01 -0.80
CA PRO A 370 10.38 -11.90 -1.75
C PRO A 370 10.49 -10.55 -1.07
N VAL A 371 9.67 -10.29 -0.03
CA VAL A 371 9.72 -9.03 0.74
C VAL A 371 11.09 -8.86 1.38
N SER A 372 11.61 -9.89 2.03
CA SER A 372 12.96 -9.87 2.61
C SER A 372 14.04 -9.65 1.55
N TYR A 373 13.94 -10.35 0.41
CA TYR A 373 14.90 -10.21 -0.69
C TYR A 373 14.86 -8.82 -1.34
N THR A 374 13.69 -8.20 -1.43
CA THR A 374 13.52 -6.87 -2.03
C THR A 374 13.85 -5.74 -1.07
N HIS A 375 13.66 -5.91 0.27
CA HIS A 375 13.83 -4.85 1.27
C HIS A 375 15.14 -4.90 2.07
N LEU A 376 15.80 -6.06 2.19
CA LEU A 376 16.99 -6.21 3.04
C LEU A 376 18.33 -5.90 2.37
N ARG A 377 18.34 -5.51 1.09
CA ARG A 377 19.55 -5.10 0.35
C ARG A 377 19.47 -3.66 -0.18
N ALA A 378 18.80 -2.78 0.56
CA ALA A 378 18.90 -1.34 0.37
C ALA A 378 19.99 -0.76 1.27
#